data_4a7616b19e887c2d6f619d9b12b9bf9c
#
_entry.id   4a7616b19e887c2d6f619d9b12b9bf9c
#
_cell.length_a   1.000
_cell.length_b   1.000
_cell.length_c   1.000
_cell.angle_alpha   90.00
_cell.angle_beta   90.00
_cell.angle_gamma   90.00
#
_symmetry.space_group_name_H-M   'P 1'
#
loop_
_entity.id
_entity.type
_entity.pdbx_description
1 polymer ?
#
loop_
_entity_poly.entity_id
_entity_poly.type
_entity_poly.pdbx_seq_one_letter_code
_entity_poly.pdbx_strand_id
1 'polypeptide(L)'
;MPTSTTRSHSAARLRVIAATALIALGLASCGTGQSAPASSSSTSATHNVEHARGTAAVPGAPKRVVVLEPVQLDTAVALGVTPVGAAVASNVKGVPAYLGEAAAAIESVGTVPEPSLEKIAALHPDLILGTESRHSALYKQLSDIAPTVFMASQADPWQDNVVLVGNALNQEAKAKELLGTYKDRCTSIASKFKVDGVTAQLVRPRDESVLSLYGPTSFAGSTLECTGLSIPDRDWEKSISVDISPERILEAKADYVFVTTTDVNDPGTIPAPIRDNAASFPEVKLVDTSYWVSGVGPLGGNAVLDDIERILQDAQ
;
A
#
# COMPACT_ATOMS: atom_id res chain seq x y z
N MET A 1 59.06 -25.61 20.55
CA MET A 1 60.41 -25.13 21.03
C MET A 1 60.52 -23.67 20.67
N PRO A 2 61.15 -22.91 21.47
CA PRO A 2 60.59 -22.23 22.63
C PRO A 2 60.90 -20.72 22.59
N THR A 3 60.34 -20.09 23.58
CA THR A 3 60.88 -19.03 24.51
C THR A 3 60.74 -17.60 23.98
N SER A 4 60.52 -16.63 24.75
CA SER A 4 60.36 -16.39 26.20
C SER A 4 60.05 -14.90 26.40
N THR A 5 59.17 -14.64 27.35
CA THR A 5 59.32 -13.74 28.52
C THR A 5 60.00 -12.39 28.32
N THR A 6 59.43 -11.29 28.79
CA THR A 6 59.68 -10.68 30.11
C THR A 6 58.84 -9.44 30.32
N ARG A 7 58.05 -9.36 31.33
CA ARG A 7 57.84 -8.49 32.49
C ARG A 7 58.72 -7.24 32.62
N SER A 8 58.15 -6.12 32.95
CA SER A 8 58.60 -5.34 34.10
C SER A 8 57.63 -4.22 34.51
N HIS A 9 57.39 -4.19 35.77
CA HIS A 9 56.74 -3.36 36.73
C HIS A 9 57.26 -1.92 36.84
N SER A 10 56.48 -1.05 37.40
CA SER A 10 56.61 -0.20 38.61
C SER A 10 55.98 1.17 38.41
N ALA A 11 54.96 1.48 39.09
CA ALA A 11 54.79 1.98 40.48
C ALA A 11 54.81 3.51 40.58
N ALA A 12 53.71 4.01 40.98
CA ALA A 12 53.35 5.07 41.92
C ALA A 12 54.28 6.24 42.16
N ARG A 13 53.74 7.44 42.19
CA ARG A 13 53.90 8.39 43.30
C ARG A 13 52.86 9.50 43.34
N LEU A 14 52.16 9.51 44.43
CA LEU A 14 51.27 10.50 45.01
C LEU A 14 52.06 11.77 45.42
N ARG A 15 51.55 12.97 45.10
CA ARG A 15 51.85 14.16 45.91
C ARG A 15 50.67 15.14 45.90
N VAL A 16 50.10 15.28 47.07
CA VAL A 16 49.18 16.31 47.56
C VAL A 16 50.00 17.56 47.88
N ILE A 17 49.57 18.76 47.50
CA ILE A 17 49.84 19.99 48.26
C ILE A 17 48.64 20.94 48.11
N ALA A 18 48.26 21.50 49.22
CA ALA A 18 47.06 22.27 49.50
C ALA A 18 47.24 23.80 49.31
N ALA A 19 46.07 24.40 49.19
CA ALA A 19 45.62 25.71 49.69
C ALA A 19 46.36 27.00 49.26
N THR A 20 45.61 27.95 48.77
CA THR A 20 45.37 29.24 49.43
C THR A 20 44.20 30.01 48.82
N ALA A 21 43.34 30.50 49.66
CA ALA A 21 42.20 31.36 49.41
C ALA A 21 42.65 32.82 49.18
N LEU A 22 42.02 33.52 48.31
CA LEU A 22 41.93 34.98 48.27
C LEU A 22 40.58 35.44 47.84
N ILE A 23 39.85 36.09 48.72
CA ILE A 23 38.57 36.78 48.60
C ILE A 23 38.85 38.12 47.93
N ALA A 24 38.08 38.43 46.85
CA ALA A 24 37.89 39.79 46.39
C ALA A 24 36.42 40.03 46.07
N LEU A 25 35.75 40.85 46.89
CA LEU A 25 34.44 41.46 46.61
C LEU A 25 34.54 42.43 45.43
N GLY A 26 33.59 42.34 44.52
CA GLY A 26 33.44 43.30 43.40
C GLY A 26 32.01 43.33 42.88
N LEU A 27 31.20 44.18 43.48
CA LEU A 27 30.10 45.00 42.96
C LEU A 27 29.13 44.45 41.87
N ALA A 28 27.90 44.41 42.28
CA ALA A 28 26.67 44.22 41.52
C ALA A 28 26.57 45.14 40.28
N SER A 29 26.24 44.54 39.13
CA SER A 29 25.58 45.21 38.00
C SER A 29 24.36 44.39 37.60
N CYS A 30 23.19 44.91 37.92
CA CYS A 30 21.92 44.46 37.43
C CYS A 30 21.84 44.73 35.93
N GLY A 31 22.09 43.66 35.12
CA GLY A 31 21.72 43.60 33.71
C GLY A 31 20.55 42.65 33.58
N THR A 32 19.35 43.16 33.42
CA THR A 32 18.15 42.40 33.02
C THR A 32 18.35 41.90 31.57
N GLY A 33 19.11 40.84 31.43
CA GLY A 33 19.16 40.07 30.18
C GLY A 33 17.93 39.17 30.14
N GLN A 34 16.91 39.63 29.45
CA GLN A 34 15.73 38.87 29.08
C GLN A 34 16.22 37.76 28.11
N SER A 35 16.47 36.57 28.67
CA SER A 35 16.70 35.38 27.85
C SER A 35 15.43 35.13 27.08
N ALA A 36 15.42 35.47 25.80
CA ALA A 36 14.39 35.02 24.88
C ALA A 36 14.35 33.47 24.97
N PRO A 37 13.17 32.86 25.09
CA PRO A 37 13.08 31.42 25.00
C PRO A 37 13.63 31.00 23.63
N ALA A 38 14.71 30.25 23.62
CA ALA A 38 15.17 29.57 22.43
C ALA A 38 14.00 28.71 22.00
N SER A 39 13.32 29.10 20.92
CA SER A 39 12.38 28.24 20.21
C SER A 39 13.18 27.03 19.78
N SER A 40 13.10 25.96 20.55
CA SER A 40 13.52 24.65 20.12
C SER A 40 12.58 24.25 18.97
N SER A 41 12.95 24.64 17.76
CA SER A 41 12.41 23.98 16.56
C SER A 41 12.83 22.51 16.71
N SER A 42 11.90 21.67 17.16
CA SER A 42 12.05 20.24 17.10
C SER A 42 12.12 19.91 15.61
N THR A 43 13.31 19.80 15.07
CA THR A 43 13.55 19.21 13.76
C THR A 43 13.05 17.79 13.88
N SER A 44 11.84 17.51 13.40
CA SER A 44 11.32 16.14 13.32
C SER A 44 12.36 15.31 12.56
N ALA A 45 12.84 14.23 13.19
CA ALA A 45 13.79 13.34 12.53
C ALA A 45 13.22 12.92 11.18
N THR A 46 14.01 12.99 10.13
CA THR A 46 13.66 12.53 8.78
C THR A 46 14.41 11.24 8.47
N HIS A 47 13.85 10.43 7.56
CA HIS A 47 14.55 9.31 6.96
C HIS A 47 14.49 9.40 5.43
N ASN A 48 15.42 8.76 4.76
CA ASN A 48 15.48 8.75 3.31
C ASN A 48 14.69 7.58 2.75
N VAL A 49 13.83 7.86 1.78
CA VAL A 49 13.04 6.86 1.05
C VAL A 49 13.47 6.89 -0.42
N GLU A 50 13.96 5.75 -0.91
CA GLU A 50 14.21 5.58 -2.34
C GLU A 50 12.91 5.27 -3.08
N HIS A 51 12.70 5.92 -4.22
CA HIS A 51 11.48 5.83 -4.99
C HIS A 51 11.73 6.11 -6.48
N ALA A 52 10.70 6.05 -7.32
CA ALA A 52 10.84 6.16 -8.77
C ALA A 52 11.52 7.46 -9.29
N ARG A 53 11.60 8.51 -8.47
CA ARG A 53 12.24 9.80 -8.80
C ARG A 53 13.53 10.06 -8.02
N GLY A 54 14.12 9.04 -7.44
CA GLY A 54 15.33 9.13 -6.63
C GLY A 54 15.07 8.98 -5.14
N THR A 55 15.57 9.89 -4.31
CA THR A 55 15.46 9.79 -2.84
C THR A 55 14.73 11.01 -2.29
N ALA A 56 13.73 10.78 -1.44
CA ALA A 56 13.01 11.81 -0.70
C ALA A 56 13.34 11.77 0.80
N ALA A 57 13.58 12.93 1.42
CA ALA A 57 13.66 13.05 2.87
C ALA A 57 12.25 13.18 3.45
N VAL A 58 11.78 12.14 4.12
CA VAL A 58 10.41 12.01 4.64
C VAL A 58 10.42 12.15 6.17
N PRO A 59 9.42 12.79 6.80
CA PRO A 59 9.31 12.82 8.26
C PRO A 59 9.33 11.42 8.87
N GLY A 60 10.04 11.23 9.99
CA GLY A 60 10.12 9.92 10.65
C GLY A 60 8.80 9.38 11.20
N ALA A 61 7.77 10.22 11.30
CA ALA A 61 6.40 9.85 11.65
C ALA A 61 5.42 10.80 10.95
N PRO A 62 5.13 10.59 9.65
CA PRO A 62 4.19 11.41 8.92
C PRO A 62 2.80 11.38 9.57
N LYS A 63 2.15 12.54 9.67
CA LYS A 63 0.83 12.70 10.32
C LYS A 63 -0.27 13.11 9.37
N ARG A 64 0.09 13.79 8.29
CA ARG A 64 -0.83 14.35 7.31
C ARG A 64 -0.52 13.81 5.93
N VAL A 65 -0.81 12.52 5.77
CA VAL A 65 -0.49 11.78 4.54
C VAL A 65 -1.61 11.98 3.52
N VAL A 66 -1.24 12.30 2.28
CA VAL A 66 -2.14 12.25 1.12
C VAL A 66 -1.69 11.12 0.21
N VAL A 67 -2.64 10.32 -0.27
CA VAL A 67 -2.40 9.15 -1.12
C VAL A 67 -3.15 9.28 -2.44
N LEU A 68 -2.50 8.93 -3.55
CA LEU A 68 -3.06 9.10 -4.89
C LEU A 68 -3.39 7.77 -5.59
N GLU A 69 -3.15 6.64 -4.93
CA GLU A 69 -3.41 5.31 -5.47
C GLU A 69 -4.07 4.38 -4.45
N PRO A 70 -4.88 3.43 -4.90
CA PRO A 70 -5.56 2.47 -4.02
C PRO A 70 -4.62 1.67 -3.12
N VAL A 71 -3.47 1.20 -3.66
CA VAL A 71 -2.50 0.43 -2.86
C VAL A 71 -1.90 1.24 -1.72
N GLN A 72 -1.72 2.54 -1.93
CA GLN A 72 -1.21 3.46 -0.91
C GLN A 72 -2.27 3.71 0.16
N LEU A 73 -3.54 3.84 -0.24
CA LEU A 73 -4.66 4.02 0.67
C LEU A 73 -4.87 2.80 1.56
N ASP A 74 -5.01 1.62 0.96
CA ASP A 74 -5.19 0.35 1.66
C ASP A 74 -4.04 0.09 2.65
N THR A 75 -2.80 0.23 2.17
CA THR A 75 -1.61 -0.03 2.98
C THR A 75 -1.50 0.96 4.14
N ALA A 76 -1.76 2.25 3.92
CA ALA A 76 -1.70 3.23 5.00
C ALA A 76 -2.71 2.88 6.11
N VAL A 77 -3.97 2.57 5.73
CA VAL A 77 -5.01 2.15 6.67
C VAL A 77 -4.64 0.86 7.39
N ALA A 78 -4.12 -0.14 6.67
CA ALA A 78 -3.64 -1.41 7.25
C ALA A 78 -2.53 -1.21 8.29
N LEU A 79 -1.67 -0.22 8.07
CA LEU A 79 -0.60 0.17 9.00
C LEU A 79 -1.11 1.02 10.18
N GLY A 80 -2.39 1.38 10.20
CA GLY A 80 -3.00 2.21 11.24
C GLY A 80 -2.78 3.71 11.02
N VAL A 81 -2.43 4.12 9.81
CA VAL A 81 -2.33 5.53 9.41
C VAL A 81 -3.56 5.88 8.58
N THR A 82 -4.40 6.78 9.09
CA THR A 82 -5.54 7.31 8.33
C THR A 82 -5.08 8.51 7.52
N PRO A 83 -5.00 8.44 6.17
CA PRO A 83 -4.65 9.59 5.34
C PRO A 83 -5.63 10.76 5.56
N VAL A 84 -5.14 11.99 5.45
CA VAL A 84 -6.00 13.18 5.50
C VAL A 84 -6.72 13.42 4.18
N GLY A 85 -6.20 12.84 3.08
CA GLY A 85 -6.81 12.90 1.75
C GLY A 85 -6.41 11.72 0.89
N ALA A 86 -7.33 11.29 0.02
CA ALA A 86 -7.11 10.23 -0.95
C ALA A 86 -7.71 10.56 -2.31
N ALA A 87 -7.00 10.20 -3.39
CA ALA A 87 -7.63 10.11 -4.69
C ALA A 87 -8.46 8.82 -4.77
N VAL A 88 -9.65 8.92 -5.34
CA VAL A 88 -10.63 7.83 -5.40
C VAL A 88 -10.86 7.36 -6.83
N ALA A 89 -11.45 6.18 -7.01
CA ALA A 89 -11.84 5.71 -8.33
C ALA A 89 -12.93 6.61 -8.93
N SER A 90 -12.88 6.86 -10.25
CA SER A 90 -13.75 7.84 -10.93
C SER A 90 -15.24 7.55 -10.82
N ASN A 91 -15.61 6.30 -10.58
CA ASN A 91 -16.99 5.82 -10.51
C ASN A 91 -17.50 5.56 -9.09
N VAL A 92 -16.72 5.96 -8.05
CA VAL A 92 -17.05 5.71 -6.64
C VAL A 92 -17.10 7.03 -5.88
N LYS A 93 -18.07 7.17 -4.99
CA LYS A 93 -18.12 8.31 -4.07
C LYS A 93 -17.37 7.95 -2.79
N GLY A 94 -16.26 8.67 -2.53
CA GLY A 94 -15.46 8.48 -1.32
C GLY A 94 -14.58 7.24 -1.35
N VAL A 95 -14.07 6.87 -0.19
CA VAL A 95 -13.20 5.70 -0.02
C VAL A 95 -14.02 4.42 0.12
N PRO A 96 -13.48 3.26 -0.30
CA PRO A 96 -14.19 1.99 -0.21
C PRO A 96 -14.55 1.60 1.23
N ALA A 97 -15.77 1.06 1.41
CA ALA A 97 -16.30 0.70 2.73
C ALA A 97 -15.52 -0.42 3.44
N TYR A 98 -14.86 -1.31 2.68
CA TYR A 98 -14.05 -2.39 3.25
C TYR A 98 -12.86 -1.88 4.10
N LEU A 99 -12.45 -0.63 3.90
CA LEU A 99 -11.40 0.02 4.71
C LEU A 99 -11.85 0.38 6.14
N GLY A 100 -13.13 0.22 6.44
CA GLY A 100 -13.71 0.45 7.75
C GLY A 100 -14.11 1.90 8.02
N GLU A 101 -14.79 2.11 9.16
CA GLU A 101 -15.38 3.42 9.51
C GLU A 101 -14.34 4.54 9.68
N ALA A 102 -13.14 4.21 10.17
CA ALA A 102 -12.07 5.19 10.34
C ALA A 102 -11.63 5.81 9.00
N ALA A 103 -11.76 5.08 7.90
CA ALA A 103 -11.44 5.56 6.57
C ALA A 103 -12.55 6.44 5.96
N ALA A 104 -13.79 6.37 6.45
CA ALA A 104 -14.91 7.12 5.91
C ALA A 104 -14.75 8.64 6.01
N ALA A 105 -13.90 9.12 6.94
CA ALA A 105 -13.60 10.54 7.12
C ALA A 105 -12.49 11.07 6.20
N ILE A 106 -11.84 10.20 5.39
CA ILE A 106 -10.78 10.62 4.48
C ILE A 106 -11.35 11.50 3.37
N GLU A 107 -10.78 12.69 3.21
CA GLU A 107 -11.25 13.64 2.21
C GLU A 107 -10.85 13.22 0.79
N SER A 108 -11.78 13.33 -0.17
CA SER A 108 -11.46 13.09 -1.57
C SER A 108 -10.72 14.28 -2.18
N VAL A 109 -9.49 14.03 -2.64
CA VAL A 109 -8.68 15.02 -3.36
C VAL A 109 -8.81 14.93 -4.88
N GLY A 110 -9.85 14.29 -5.37
CA GLY A 110 -10.10 14.08 -6.80
C GLY A 110 -10.07 12.60 -7.17
N THR A 111 -9.96 12.32 -8.45
CA THR A 111 -9.87 10.94 -8.95
C THR A 111 -8.41 10.50 -9.09
N VAL A 112 -8.19 9.18 -9.14
CA VAL A 112 -6.84 8.63 -9.34
C VAL A 112 -6.15 9.21 -10.59
N PRO A 113 -6.81 9.31 -11.77
CA PRO A 113 -6.19 9.93 -12.94
C PRO A 113 -6.04 11.46 -12.83
N GLU A 114 -6.89 12.11 -12.07
CA GLU A 114 -7.00 13.59 -12.01
C GLU A 114 -7.10 14.08 -10.57
N PRO A 115 -6.01 13.99 -9.77
CA PRO A 115 -5.97 14.54 -8.42
C PRO A 115 -5.93 16.09 -8.46
N SER A 116 -6.63 16.74 -7.54
CA SER A 116 -6.67 18.17 -7.43
C SER A 116 -5.53 18.70 -6.55
N LEU A 117 -4.56 19.39 -7.15
CA LEU A 117 -3.44 20.01 -6.44
C LEU A 117 -3.92 21.04 -5.40
N GLU A 118 -5.00 21.76 -5.70
CA GLU A 118 -5.58 22.75 -4.78
C GLU A 118 -6.09 22.07 -3.50
N LYS A 119 -6.88 21.00 -3.64
CA LYS A 119 -7.38 20.22 -2.49
C LYS A 119 -6.22 19.60 -1.70
N ILE A 120 -5.22 19.05 -2.39
CA ILE A 120 -4.04 18.48 -1.74
C ILE A 120 -3.33 19.55 -0.91
N ALA A 121 -3.05 20.73 -1.48
CA ALA A 121 -2.39 21.82 -0.78
C ALA A 121 -3.20 22.33 0.43
N ALA A 122 -4.53 22.42 0.30
CA ALA A 122 -5.42 22.84 1.39
C ALA A 122 -5.37 21.90 2.60
N LEU A 123 -5.02 20.63 2.40
CA LEU A 123 -4.85 19.65 3.47
C LEU A 123 -3.52 19.79 4.23
N HIS A 124 -2.61 20.67 3.80
CA HIS A 124 -1.28 20.86 4.40
C HIS A 124 -0.58 19.52 4.73
N PRO A 125 -0.36 18.65 3.73
CA PRO A 125 0.25 17.34 3.95
C PRO A 125 1.72 17.49 4.39
N ASP A 126 2.21 16.48 5.11
CA ASP A 126 3.63 16.31 5.43
C ASP A 126 4.26 15.15 4.65
N LEU A 127 3.44 14.40 3.90
CA LEU A 127 3.85 13.35 2.95
C LEU A 127 2.78 13.19 1.87
N ILE A 128 3.23 13.07 0.62
CA ILE A 128 2.37 12.73 -0.52
C ILE A 128 2.90 11.43 -1.15
N LEU A 129 2.00 10.46 -1.34
CA LEU A 129 2.30 9.22 -2.05
C LEU A 129 1.59 9.22 -3.40
N GLY A 130 2.31 8.89 -4.47
CA GLY A 130 1.76 8.86 -5.83
C GLY A 130 2.45 7.82 -6.71
N THR A 131 2.26 7.91 -8.02
CA THR A 131 2.73 6.92 -8.99
C THR A 131 3.36 7.60 -10.20
N GLU A 132 4.55 7.14 -10.57
CA GLU A 132 5.26 7.66 -11.73
C GLU A 132 4.48 7.42 -13.03
N SER A 133 3.94 6.22 -13.23
CA SER A 133 3.20 5.87 -14.45
C SER A 133 1.92 6.69 -14.70
N ARG A 134 1.39 7.38 -13.68
CA ARG A 134 0.16 8.19 -13.80
C ARG A 134 0.37 9.66 -13.49
N HIS A 135 1.18 9.97 -12.48
CA HIS A 135 1.29 11.30 -11.91
C HIS A 135 2.62 11.99 -12.24
N SER A 136 3.42 11.45 -13.19
CA SER A 136 4.75 11.96 -13.54
C SER A 136 4.76 13.47 -13.86
N ALA A 137 3.74 13.95 -14.58
CA ALA A 137 3.60 15.37 -14.92
C ALA A 137 3.33 16.27 -13.70
N LEU A 138 2.80 15.72 -12.61
CA LEU A 138 2.45 16.44 -11.39
C LEU A 138 3.57 16.41 -10.33
N TYR A 139 4.61 15.58 -10.52
CA TYR A 139 5.62 15.32 -9.49
C TYR A 139 6.23 16.61 -8.90
N LYS A 140 6.64 17.55 -9.78
CA LYS A 140 7.23 18.79 -9.32
C LYS A 140 6.25 19.61 -8.45
N GLN A 141 5.02 19.75 -8.90
CA GLN A 141 3.99 20.53 -8.18
C GLN A 141 3.63 19.90 -6.85
N LEU A 142 3.55 18.57 -6.79
CA LEU A 142 3.34 17.82 -5.55
C LEU A 142 4.52 18.00 -4.59
N SER A 143 5.76 17.94 -5.11
CA SER A 143 6.97 18.12 -4.30
C SER A 143 7.17 19.56 -3.82
N ASP A 144 6.58 20.54 -4.49
CA ASP A 144 6.53 21.93 -4.01
C ASP A 144 5.55 22.10 -2.82
N ILE A 145 4.59 21.16 -2.65
CA ILE A 145 3.63 21.15 -1.53
C ILE A 145 4.21 20.39 -0.31
N ALA A 146 4.73 19.18 -0.50
CA ALA A 146 5.27 18.34 0.58
C ALA A 146 6.25 17.29 0.02
N PRO A 147 7.08 16.64 0.88
CA PRO A 147 7.85 15.46 0.50
C PRO A 147 6.97 14.47 -0.25
N THR A 148 7.42 14.06 -1.45
CA THR A 148 6.62 13.23 -2.36
C THR A 148 7.39 11.97 -2.72
N VAL A 149 6.75 10.82 -2.52
CA VAL A 149 7.27 9.47 -2.83
C VAL A 149 6.41 8.84 -3.91
N PHE A 150 7.03 8.43 -5.02
CA PHE A 150 6.34 7.78 -6.13
C PHE A 150 6.74 6.32 -6.25
N MET A 151 5.76 5.40 -6.24
CA MET A 151 5.97 4.06 -6.78
C MET A 151 6.14 4.14 -8.30
N ALA A 152 6.81 3.17 -8.93
CA ALA A 152 7.07 3.22 -10.37
C ALA A 152 5.78 2.97 -11.17
N SER A 153 5.06 1.91 -10.85
CA SER A 153 3.83 1.51 -11.57
C SER A 153 2.86 0.76 -10.67
N GLN A 154 1.57 0.89 -10.96
CA GLN A 154 0.52 0.02 -10.42
C GLN A 154 0.56 -1.39 -11.06
N ALA A 155 1.32 -1.57 -12.16
CA ALA A 155 1.52 -2.87 -12.80
C ALA A 155 2.67 -3.69 -12.17
N ASP A 156 3.49 -3.06 -11.30
CA ASP A 156 4.49 -3.77 -10.51
C ASP A 156 3.80 -4.69 -9.50
N PRO A 157 4.50 -5.71 -8.99
CA PRO A 157 3.98 -6.55 -7.92
C PRO A 157 3.46 -5.67 -6.77
N TRP A 158 2.19 -5.79 -6.46
CA TRP A 158 1.56 -4.92 -5.46
C TRP A 158 2.21 -5.03 -4.07
N GLN A 159 2.83 -6.17 -3.78
CA GLN A 159 3.57 -6.41 -2.54
C GLN A 159 4.78 -5.47 -2.41
N ASP A 160 5.49 -5.21 -3.51
CA ASP A 160 6.62 -4.29 -3.52
C ASP A 160 6.16 -2.86 -3.25
N ASN A 161 5.01 -2.47 -3.79
CA ASN A 161 4.39 -1.18 -3.53
C ASN A 161 3.94 -1.05 -2.05
N VAL A 162 3.45 -2.12 -1.42
CA VAL A 162 3.15 -2.17 0.02
C VAL A 162 4.40 -1.93 0.86
N VAL A 163 5.53 -2.56 0.51
CA VAL A 163 6.81 -2.35 1.21
C VAL A 163 7.28 -0.91 1.07
N LEU A 164 7.18 -0.32 -0.13
CA LEU A 164 7.53 1.09 -0.36
C LEU A 164 6.69 2.04 0.51
N VAL A 165 5.37 1.82 0.58
CA VAL A 165 4.48 2.60 1.45
C VAL A 165 4.85 2.42 2.92
N GLY A 166 5.13 1.19 3.34
CA GLY A 166 5.61 0.88 4.68
C GLY A 166 6.90 1.63 5.03
N ASN A 167 7.85 1.69 4.09
CA ASN A 167 9.08 2.46 4.25
C ASN A 167 8.78 3.96 4.36
N ALA A 168 7.97 4.52 3.46
CA ALA A 168 7.58 5.94 3.49
C ALA A 168 6.88 6.34 4.80
N LEU A 169 6.13 5.41 5.42
CA LEU A 169 5.47 5.61 6.72
C LEU A 169 6.36 5.24 7.93
N ASN A 170 7.62 4.85 7.69
CA ASN A 170 8.56 4.33 8.71
C ASN A 170 8.00 3.11 9.46
N GLN A 171 7.28 2.24 8.76
CA GLN A 171 6.63 1.03 9.27
C GLN A 171 6.92 -0.20 8.36
N GLU A 172 8.09 -0.25 7.71
CA GLU A 172 8.44 -1.31 6.76
C GLU A 172 8.34 -2.72 7.37
N ALA A 173 8.78 -2.89 8.61
CA ALA A 173 8.70 -4.19 9.30
C ALA A 173 7.24 -4.67 9.44
N LYS A 174 6.32 -3.77 9.79
CA LYS A 174 4.89 -4.08 9.91
C LYS A 174 4.25 -4.34 8.54
N ALA A 175 4.66 -3.62 7.50
CA ALA A 175 4.20 -3.91 6.13
C ALA A 175 4.60 -5.32 5.68
N LYS A 176 5.84 -5.73 5.95
CA LYS A 176 6.32 -7.10 5.68
C LYS A 176 5.58 -8.16 6.49
N GLU A 177 5.25 -7.88 7.75
CA GLU A 177 4.44 -8.76 8.61
C GLU A 177 3.02 -8.96 8.03
N LEU A 178 2.36 -7.88 7.58
CA LEU A 178 1.05 -7.96 6.92
C LEU A 178 1.09 -8.82 5.66
N LEU A 179 2.14 -8.68 4.83
CA LEU A 179 2.34 -9.51 3.64
C LEU A 179 2.62 -10.97 4.00
N GLY A 180 3.35 -11.22 5.08
CA GLY A 180 3.58 -12.56 5.61
C GLY A 180 2.27 -13.23 6.01
N THR A 181 1.44 -12.55 6.80
CA THR A 181 0.12 -13.03 7.22
C THR A 181 -0.80 -13.33 6.02
N TYR A 182 -0.81 -12.44 5.03
CA TYR A 182 -1.55 -12.66 3.77
C TYR A 182 -1.09 -13.94 3.06
N LYS A 183 0.23 -14.13 2.91
CA LYS A 183 0.80 -15.32 2.27
C LYS A 183 0.48 -16.60 3.02
N ASP A 184 0.51 -16.58 4.36
CA ASP A 184 0.17 -17.72 5.20
C ASP A 184 -1.31 -18.11 5.03
N ARG A 185 -2.21 -17.12 4.90
CA ARG A 185 -3.62 -17.36 4.57
C ARG A 185 -3.80 -18.01 3.21
N CYS A 186 -3.11 -17.51 2.16
CA CYS A 186 -3.12 -18.14 0.84
C CYS A 186 -2.76 -19.63 0.93
N THR A 187 -1.65 -19.93 1.61
CA THR A 187 -1.15 -21.30 1.78
C THR A 187 -2.16 -22.17 2.54
N SER A 188 -2.82 -21.60 3.56
CA SER A 188 -3.85 -22.29 4.33
C SER A 188 -5.06 -22.66 3.46
N ILE A 189 -5.53 -21.72 2.63
CA ILE A 189 -6.66 -21.95 1.70
C ILE A 189 -6.29 -23.02 0.67
N ALA A 190 -5.12 -22.90 0.01
CA ALA A 190 -4.63 -23.88 -0.93
C ALA A 190 -4.60 -25.31 -0.34
N SER A 191 -4.07 -25.43 0.88
CA SER A 191 -3.96 -26.71 1.60
C SER A 191 -5.32 -27.28 1.99
N LYS A 192 -6.27 -26.43 2.39
CA LYS A 192 -7.60 -26.81 2.85
C LYS A 192 -8.47 -27.34 1.71
N PHE A 193 -8.48 -26.64 0.58
CA PHE A 193 -9.43 -26.91 -0.50
C PHE A 193 -8.87 -27.79 -1.63
N LYS A 194 -7.54 -27.93 -1.74
CA LYS A 194 -6.86 -28.79 -2.74
C LYS A 194 -7.35 -28.55 -4.15
N VAL A 195 -7.31 -27.28 -4.57
CA VAL A 195 -7.82 -26.82 -5.88
C VAL A 195 -6.80 -26.93 -7.02
N ASP A 196 -5.83 -27.84 -6.89
CA ASP A 196 -4.82 -28.07 -7.95
C ASP A 196 -5.50 -28.39 -9.29
N GLY A 197 -5.19 -27.62 -10.32
CA GLY A 197 -5.75 -27.78 -11.66
C GLY A 197 -7.13 -27.15 -11.86
N VAL A 198 -7.72 -26.57 -10.80
CA VAL A 198 -8.97 -25.80 -10.92
C VAL A 198 -8.66 -24.42 -11.48
N THR A 199 -9.37 -24.04 -12.53
CA THR A 199 -9.18 -22.76 -13.21
C THR A 199 -10.11 -21.68 -12.69
N ALA A 200 -9.63 -20.44 -12.65
CA ALA A 200 -10.41 -19.27 -12.22
C ALA A 200 -10.14 -18.07 -13.13
N GLN A 201 -11.17 -17.34 -13.51
CA GLN A 201 -11.03 -16.13 -14.33
C GLN A 201 -11.82 -14.97 -13.72
N LEU A 202 -11.14 -13.85 -13.47
CA LEU A 202 -11.82 -12.61 -13.12
C LEU A 202 -12.23 -11.86 -14.39
N VAL A 203 -13.51 -11.52 -14.46
CA VAL A 203 -14.16 -10.74 -15.54
C VAL A 203 -14.66 -9.43 -14.95
N ARG A 204 -14.24 -8.32 -15.51
CA ARG A 204 -14.75 -7.00 -15.16
C ARG A 204 -15.54 -6.41 -16.31
N PRO A 205 -16.86 -6.27 -16.18
CA PRO A 205 -17.65 -5.48 -17.14
C PRO A 205 -17.19 -4.02 -17.09
N ARG A 206 -16.81 -3.45 -18.24
CA ARG A 206 -16.43 -2.03 -18.34
C ARG A 206 -17.63 -1.20 -18.78
N ASP A 207 -18.32 -1.71 -19.77
CA ASP A 207 -19.57 -1.22 -20.34
C ASP A 207 -20.26 -2.34 -21.12
N GLU A 208 -21.26 -2.02 -21.94
CA GLU A 208 -22.00 -3.00 -22.73
C GLU A 208 -21.16 -3.63 -23.86
N SER A 209 -20.03 -3.02 -24.23
CA SER A 209 -19.19 -3.40 -25.36
C SER A 209 -17.83 -4.00 -24.99
N VAL A 210 -17.40 -3.86 -23.74
CA VAL A 210 -16.05 -4.25 -23.29
C VAL A 210 -16.10 -5.00 -21.97
N LEU A 211 -15.41 -6.15 -21.95
CA LEU A 211 -15.15 -6.95 -20.76
C LEU A 211 -13.64 -7.08 -20.59
N SER A 212 -13.11 -6.75 -19.41
CA SER A 212 -11.68 -6.98 -19.11
C SER A 212 -11.51 -8.33 -18.43
N LEU A 213 -10.60 -9.16 -18.94
CA LEU A 213 -10.13 -10.39 -18.30
C LEU A 213 -8.82 -10.07 -17.58
N TYR A 214 -8.74 -10.42 -16.31
CA TYR A 214 -7.57 -10.12 -15.47
C TYR A 214 -6.61 -11.31 -15.44
N GLY A 215 -5.33 -11.02 -15.66
CA GLY A 215 -4.25 -12.00 -15.74
C GLY A 215 -3.56 -12.28 -14.40
N PRO A 216 -2.58 -13.21 -14.40
CA PRO A 216 -1.90 -13.66 -13.19
C PRO A 216 -1.09 -12.55 -12.49
N THR A 217 -0.62 -11.54 -13.22
CA THR A 217 0.12 -10.41 -12.67
C THR A 217 -0.77 -9.32 -12.08
N SER A 218 -2.10 -9.41 -12.27
CA SER A 218 -3.05 -8.50 -11.62
C SER A 218 -3.14 -8.81 -10.11
N PHE A 219 -3.63 -7.85 -9.34
CA PHE A 219 -3.88 -8.03 -7.92
C PHE A 219 -4.77 -9.25 -7.64
N ALA A 220 -5.97 -9.30 -8.23
CA ALA A 220 -6.89 -10.41 -8.01
C ALA A 220 -6.36 -11.73 -8.62
N GLY A 221 -5.73 -11.69 -9.81
CA GLY A 221 -5.14 -12.86 -10.43
C GLY A 221 -4.05 -13.48 -9.56
N SER A 222 -3.11 -12.67 -9.06
CA SER A 222 -2.08 -13.14 -8.13
C SER A 222 -2.65 -13.67 -6.81
N THR A 223 -3.80 -13.14 -6.36
CA THR A 223 -4.49 -13.64 -5.18
C THR A 223 -5.15 -14.99 -5.44
N LEU A 224 -5.80 -15.18 -6.60
CA LEU A 224 -6.33 -16.48 -7.02
C LEU A 224 -5.23 -17.52 -7.11
N GLU A 225 -4.10 -17.21 -7.78
CA GLU A 225 -2.98 -18.14 -7.90
C GLU A 225 -2.34 -18.50 -6.55
N CYS A 226 -2.23 -17.55 -5.63
CA CYS A 226 -1.67 -17.86 -4.32
C CYS A 226 -2.54 -18.80 -3.48
N THR A 227 -3.84 -18.94 -3.81
CA THR A 227 -4.76 -19.91 -3.20
C THR A 227 -4.78 -21.27 -3.91
N GLY A 228 -3.93 -21.45 -4.93
CA GLY A 228 -3.83 -22.72 -5.68
C GLY A 228 -4.74 -22.81 -6.91
N LEU A 229 -5.58 -21.81 -7.15
CA LEU A 229 -6.35 -21.70 -8.38
C LEU A 229 -5.45 -21.26 -9.54
N SER A 230 -5.76 -21.65 -10.77
CA SER A 230 -4.96 -21.33 -11.95
C SER A 230 -5.70 -20.36 -12.88
N ILE A 231 -5.03 -19.31 -13.32
CA ILE A 231 -5.57 -18.43 -14.37
C ILE A 231 -5.34 -19.12 -15.73
N PRO A 232 -6.37 -19.21 -16.61
CA PRO A 232 -6.21 -19.78 -17.95
C PRO A 232 -5.09 -19.10 -18.73
N ASP A 233 -4.22 -19.89 -19.36
CA ASP A 233 -3.10 -19.39 -20.15
C ASP A 233 -3.58 -18.63 -21.39
N ARG A 234 -2.98 -17.46 -21.63
CA ARG A 234 -3.20 -16.62 -22.81
C ARG A 234 -2.05 -15.64 -23.02
N ASP A 235 -2.01 -14.98 -24.15
CA ASP A 235 -1.17 -13.79 -24.32
C ASP A 235 -1.78 -12.61 -23.56
N TRP A 236 -1.13 -12.22 -22.48
CA TRP A 236 -1.53 -11.08 -21.65
C TRP A 236 -0.94 -9.76 -22.14
N GLU A 237 -0.24 -9.74 -23.29
CA GLU A 237 0.34 -8.53 -23.90
C GLU A 237 1.20 -7.71 -22.91
N LYS A 238 1.80 -8.39 -21.93
CA LYS A 238 2.54 -7.79 -20.79
C LYS A 238 1.69 -6.80 -19.95
N SER A 239 0.38 -7.00 -19.95
CA SER A 239 -0.59 -6.23 -19.19
C SER A 239 -1.19 -7.05 -18.04
N ILE A 240 -1.70 -6.36 -17.03
CA ILE A 240 -2.46 -6.98 -15.94
C ILE A 240 -3.84 -7.50 -16.40
N SER A 241 -4.31 -7.06 -17.54
CA SER A 241 -5.61 -7.46 -18.11
C SER A 241 -5.64 -7.28 -19.62
N VAL A 242 -6.53 -8.01 -20.30
CA VAL A 242 -6.84 -7.83 -21.71
C VAL A 242 -8.35 -7.57 -21.86
N ASP A 243 -8.69 -6.71 -22.80
CA ASP A 243 -10.08 -6.40 -23.11
C ASP A 243 -10.60 -7.31 -24.25
N ILE A 244 -11.80 -7.81 -24.07
CA ILE A 244 -12.52 -8.60 -25.08
C ILE A 244 -13.87 -7.98 -25.38
N SER A 245 -14.36 -8.20 -26.62
CA SER A 245 -15.77 -7.88 -26.94
C SER A 245 -16.71 -8.98 -26.41
N PRO A 246 -18.02 -8.67 -26.23
CA PRO A 246 -19.02 -9.63 -25.76
C PRO A 246 -19.08 -10.93 -26.58
N GLU A 247 -18.84 -10.88 -27.90
CA GLU A 247 -18.83 -12.04 -28.79
C GLU A 247 -17.69 -13.02 -28.48
N ARG A 248 -16.63 -12.54 -27.86
CA ARG A 248 -15.46 -13.35 -27.47
C ARG A 248 -15.56 -13.90 -26.04
N ILE A 249 -16.74 -13.84 -25.40
CA ILE A 249 -16.93 -14.21 -24.00
C ILE A 249 -16.46 -15.63 -23.65
N LEU A 250 -16.49 -16.55 -24.61
CA LEU A 250 -16.02 -17.92 -24.40
C LEU A 250 -14.51 -18.00 -24.08
N GLU A 251 -13.75 -16.92 -24.30
CA GLU A 251 -12.37 -16.83 -23.86
C GLU A 251 -12.22 -16.66 -22.33
N ALA A 252 -13.30 -16.29 -21.65
CA ALA A 252 -13.35 -16.20 -20.19
C ALA A 252 -13.65 -17.55 -19.50
N LYS A 253 -13.72 -18.67 -20.26
CA LYS A 253 -14.03 -19.99 -19.69
C LYS A 253 -13.01 -20.39 -18.61
N ALA A 254 -13.54 -20.78 -17.46
CA ALA A 254 -12.80 -21.34 -16.34
C ALA A 254 -13.80 -22.15 -15.49
N ASP A 255 -13.30 -22.97 -14.56
CA ASP A 255 -14.15 -23.69 -13.62
C ASP A 255 -14.91 -22.70 -12.72
N TYR A 256 -14.24 -21.62 -12.29
CA TYR A 256 -14.84 -20.48 -11.59
C TYR A 256 -14.68 -19.20 -12.41
N VAL A 257 -15.77 -18.50 -12.64
CA VAL A 257 -15.75 -17.16 -13.25
C VAL A 257 -16.24 -16.15 -12.22
N PHE A 258 -15.33 -15.30 -11.79
CA PHE A 258 -15.61 -14.20 -10.87
C PHE A 258 -15.99 -12.95 -11.67
N VAL A 259 -17.21 -12.46 -11.52
CA VAL A 259 -17.70 -11.27 -12.21
C VAL A 259 -17.78 -10.12 -11.22
N THR A 260 -17.05 -9.03 -11.49
CA THR A 260 -17.06 -7.86 -10.62
C THR A 260 -18.34 -7.05 -10.76
N THR A 261 -18.90 -6.63 -9.63
CA THR A 261 -20.10 -5.79 -9.57
C THR A 261 -20.02 -4.83 -8.37
N THR A 262 -20.91 -3.87 -8.32
CA THR A 262 -21.14 -3.00 -7.15
C THR A 262 -22.27 -3.52 -6.26
N ASP A 263 -23.04 -4.55 -6.70
CA ASP A 263 -24.07 -5.24 -5.92
C ASP A 263 -23.96 -6.74 -6.14
N VAL A 264 -23.29 -7.42 -5.21
CA VAL A 264 -23.08 -8.87 -5.25
C VAL A 264 -24.35 -9.70 -5.03
N ASN A 265 -25.44 -9.07 -4.62
CA ASN A 265 -26.72 -9.73 -4.38
C ASN A 265 -27.67 -9.63 -5.59
N ASP A 266 -27.30 -8.82 -6.59
CA ASP A 266 -28.11 -8.68 -7.82
C ASP A 266 -27.55 -9.54 -8.97
N PRO A 267 -28.12 -10.73 -9.25
CA PRO A 267 -27.70 -11.57 -10.36
C PRO A 267 -27.94 -10.92 -11.74
N GLY A 268 -28.76 -9.86 -11.81
CA GLY A 268 -28.95 -9.06 -13.02
C GLY A 268 -27.67 -8.33 -13.47
N THR A 269 -26.69 -8.16 -12.59
CA THR A 269 -25.38 -7.56 -12.90
C THR A 269 -24.44 -8.50 -13.66
N ILE A 270 -24.74 -9.81 -13.77
CA ILE A 270 -24.00 -10.72 -14.62
C ILE A 270 -24.19 -10.29 -16.08
N PRO A 271 -23.11 -10.09 -16.87
CA PRO A 271 -23.23 -9.70 -18.29
C PRO A 271 -24.07 -10.66 -19.11
N ALA A 272 -24.89 -10.13 -20.01
CA ALA A 272 -25.73 -10.94 -20.89
C ALA A 272 -24.94 -12.03 -21.65
N PRO A 273 -23.75 -11.76 -22.21
CA PRO A 273 -22.95 -12.80 -22.87
C PRO A 273 -22.63 -14.02 -22.00
N ILE A 274 -22.44 -13.83 -20.69
CA ILE A 274 -22.22 -14.94 -19.72
C ILE A 274 -23.53 -15.69 -19.52
N ARG A 275 -24.64 -14.97 -19.26
CA ARG A 275 -25.96 -15.58 -19.03
C ARG A 275 -26.44 -16.38 -20.26
N ASP A 276 -26.26 -15.83 -21.47
CA ASP A 276 -26.68 -16.46 -22.74
C ASP A 276 -25.84 -17.71 -23.07
N ASN A 277 -24.65 -17.84 -22.48
CA ASN A 277 -23.75 -18.98 -22.63
C ASN A 277 -23.57 -19.77 -21.31
N ALA A 278 -24.57 -19.80 -20.44
CA ALA A 278 -24.48 -20.37 -19.09
C ALA A 278 -23.93 -21.80 -19.05
N ALA A 279 -24.23 -22.63 -20.06
CA ALA A 279 -23.71 -24.00 -20.17
C ALA A 279 -22.16 -24.07 -20.27
N SER A 280 -21.52 -22.95 -20.64
CA SER A 280 -20.04 -22.83 -20.72
C SER A 280 -19.39 -22.28 -19.49
N PHE A 281 -20.16 -21.87 -18.48
CA PHE A 281 -19.72 -21.22 -17.25
C PHE A 281 -20.33 -21.94 -16.04
N PRO A 282 -19.70 -23.05 -15.58
CA PRO A 282 -20.31 -23.91 -14.55
C PRO A 282 -20.48 -23.18 -13.20
N GLU A 283 -19.54 -22.34 -12.83
CA GLU A 283 -19.56 -21.59 -11.57
C GLU A 283 -19.30 -20.10 -11.80
N VAL A 284 -20.37 -19.29 -11.83
CA VAL A 284 -20.28 -17.82 -11.92
C VAL A 284 -20.54 -17.24 -10.54
N LYS A 285 -19.61 -16.43 -10.04
CA LYS A 285 -19.67 -15.78 -8.74
C LYS A 285 -19.58 -14.27 -8.89
N LEU A 286 -20.54 -13.55 -8.33
CA LEU A 286 -20.47 -12.09 -8.22
C LEU A 286 -19.53 -11.70 -7.09
N VAL A 287 -18.64 -10.75 -7.35
CA VAL A 287 -17.65 -10.25 -6.39
C VAL A 287 -17.59 -8.73 -6.42
N ASP A 288 -17.30 -8.13 -5.27
CA ASP A 288 -17.32 -6.69 -5.11
C ASP A 288 -16.11 -6.02 -5.77
N THR A 289 -16.37 -5.16 -6.76
CA THR A 289 -15.35 -4.39 -7.49
C THR A 289 -14.46 -3.57 -6.56
N SER A 290 -14.98 -3.13 -5.41
CA SER A 290 -14.29 -2.21 -4.52
C SER A 290 -13.00 -2.80 -3.92
N TYR A 291 -12.93 -4.12 -3.72
CA TYR A 291 -11.71 -4.79 -3.23
C TYR A 291 -11.16 -5.84 -4.20
N TRP A 292 -11.93 -6.39 -5.13
CA TRP A 292 -11.37 -7.31 -6.14
C TRP A 292 -10.54 -6.61 -7.22
N VAL A 293 -10.85 -5.34 -7.50
CA VAL A 293 -10.17 -4.55 -8.54
C VAL A 293 -9.51 -3.29 -7.99
N SER A 294 -10.25 -2.55 -7.15
CA SER A 294 -9.81 -1.23 -6.66
C SER A 294 -9.15 -1.29 -5.28
N GLY A 295 -9.29 -2.40 -4.56
CA GLY A 295 -8.80 -2.57 -3.19
C GLY A 295 -7.43 -3.24 -3.12
N VAL A 296 -6.50 -2.79 -3.94
CA VAL A 296 -5.14 -3.33 -3.98
C VAL A 296 -4.42 -3.07 -2.66
N GLY A 297 -4.03 -4.13 -1.95
CA GLY A 297 -3.30 -4.01 -0.70
C GLY A 297 -3.63 -5.10 0.32
N PRO A 298 -3.07 -5.03 1.55
CA PRO A 298 -3.27 -6.07 2.56
C PRO A 298 -4.71 -6.25 3.03
N LEU A 299 -5.49 -5.17 3.17
CA LEU A 299 -6.91 -5.26 3.59
C LEU A 299 -7.78 -5.80 2.46
N GLY A 300 -7.65 -5.25 1.25
CA GLY A 300 -8.36 -5.75 0.07
C GLY A 300 -7.99 -7.19 -0.24
N GLY A 301 -6.70 -7.55 -0.14
CA GLY A 301 -6.24 -8.92 -0.31
C GLY A 301 -6.89 -9.89 0.67
N ASN A 302 -7.00 -9.52 1.94
CA ASN A 302 -7.70 -10.35 2.91
C ASN A 302 -9.20 -10.45 2.62
N ALA A 303 -9.86 -9.38 2.17
CA ALA A 303 -11.27 -9.42 1.76
C ALA A 303 -11.50 -10.37 0.55
N VAL A 304 -10.59 -10.34 -0.43
CA VAL A 304 -10.62 -11.30 -1.55
C VAL A 304 -10.43 -12.74 -1.06
N LEU A 305 -9.49 -12.98 -0.12
CA LEU A 305 -9.29 -14.32 0.47
C LEU A 305 -10.51 -14.80 1.26
N ASP A 306 -11.22 -13.91 1.96
CA ASP A 306 -12.47 -14.23 2.65
C ASP A 306 -13.54 -14.72 1.66
N ASP A 307 -13.69 -14.03 0.53
CA ASP A 307 -14.61 -14.43 -0.53
C ASP A 307 -14.23 -15.78 -1.15
N ILE A 308 -12.96 -15.97 -1.50
CA ILE A 308 -12.45 -17.22 -2.09
C ILE A 308 -12.71 -18.37 -1.12
N GLU A 309 -12.37 -18.21 0.17
CA GLU A 309 -12.56 -19.25 1.16
C GLU A 309 -14.05 -19.63 1.31
N ARG A 310 -14.93 -18.64 1.40
CA ARG A 310 -16.38 -18.84 1.47
C ARG A 310 -16.91 -19.57 0.23
N ILE A 311 -16.52 -19.11 -0.97
CA ILE A 311 -16.99 -19.69 -2.25
C ILE A 311 -16.53 -21.14 -2.41
N LEU A 312 -15.28 -21.44 -2.05
CA LEU A 312 -14.75 -22.81 -2.13
C LEU A 312 -15.37 -23.72 -1.05
N GLN A 313 -15.77 -23.17 0.09
CA GLN A 313 -16.48 -23.92 1.14
C GLN A 313 -17.90 -24.28 0.74
N ASP A 314 -18.61 -23.37 0.08
CA ASP A 314 -19.99 -23.58 -0.40
C ASP A 314 -20.05 -24.62 -1.57
N ALA A 315 -18.91 -24.88 -2.22
CA ALA A 315 -18.80 -25.84 -3.32
C ALA A 315 -18.47 -27.27 -2.90
N GLN A 316 -18.21 -27.53 -1.60
CA GLN A 316 -17.94 -28.87 -1.04
C GLN A 316 -19.21 -29.57 -0.59
#